data_a41275873a4fbd6efa1ad35c6f71b92e
#
_entry.id   a41275873a4fbd6efa1ad35c6f71b92e
#
_cell.length_a   1.000
_cell.length_b   1.000
_cell.length_c   1.000
_cell.angle_alpha   90.00
_cell.angle_beta   90.00
_cell.angle_gamma   90.00
#
_symmetry.space_group_name_H-M   'P 1'
#
loop_
_entity.id
_entity.type
_entity.pdbx_description
1 polymer ?
#
loop_
_entity_poly.entity_id
_entity_poly.type
_entity_poly.pdbx_seq_one_letter_code
_entity_poly.pdbx_strand_id
1 'polypeptide(L)'
;MRSLAAQLRAEEPDILVFRYSLAADMSRVRIPLSGAGGRADALWEHTCFEAFVAGGDAPGYHEFNFSPSLDWAIYRFSAYREGMTRAEIGSGPKISLCRDDEGLVLESAVRLGHLVDLRGVRHLRIALAAVIEDDNGRLSYWGLRHPPGKPDFHHPNGFSLELDRT
;
A
#
# COMPACT_ATOMS: atom_id res chain seq x y z
N MET A 1 -16.43 5.40 10.05
CA MET A 1 -16.01 4.23 9.23
C MET A 1 -16.77 3.00 9.70
N ARG A 2 -17.22 2.15 8.75
CA ARG A 2 -17.97 0.91 9.02
C ARG A 2 -17.06 -0.30 8.88
N SER A 3 -16.27 -0.38 7.81
CA SER A 3 -15.28 -1.43 7.59
C SER A 3 -14.20 -1.01 6.62
N LEU A 4 -13.03 -1.65 6.74
CA LEU A 4 -11.95 -1.57 5.78
C LEU A 4 -11.49 -3.00 5.51
N ALA A 5 -11.44 -3.37 4.24
CA ALA A 5 -10.95 -4.66 3.79
C ALA A 5 -9.84 -4.48 2.76
N ALA A 6 -8.86 -5.36 2.79
CA ALA A 6 -7.79 -5.41 1.82
C ALA A 6 -7.67 -6.82 1.25
N GLN A 7 -7.41 -6.92 -0.04
CA GLN A 7 -7.22 -8.17 -0.77
C GLN A 7 -5.97 -8.06 -1.63
N LEU A 8 -5.29 -9.19 -1.76
CA LEU A 8 -4.13 -9.37 -2.61
C LEU A 8 -4.40 -10.53 -3.57
N ARG A 9 -4.04 -10.36 -4.85
CA ARG A 9 -3.99 -11.45 -5.81
C ARG A 9 -2.79 -11.32 -6.74
N ALA A 10 -2.23 -12.44 -7.16
CA ALA A 10 -1.34 -12.49 -8.31
C ALA A 10 -2.21 -12.62 -9.57
N GLU A 11 -2.02 -11.75 -10.54
CA GLU A 11 -2.75 -11.79 -11.81
C GLU A 11 -1.91 -12.49 -12.89
N GLU A 12 -0.62 -12.23 -12.86
CA GLU A 12 0.44 -12.91 -13.62
C GLU A 12 1.60 -13.21 -12.66
N PRO A 13 2.58 -14.03 -13.01
CA PRO A 13 3.72 -14.34 -12.14
C PRO A 13 4.45 -13.09 -11.62
N ASP A 14 4.34 -11.97 -12.34
CA ASP A 14 5.04 -10.73 -12.08
C ASP A 14 4.12 -9.55 -11.71
N ILE A 15 2.81 -9.73 -11.73
CA ILE A 15 1.85 -8.68 -11.42
C ILE A 15 1.10 -9.00 -10.13
N LEU A 16 1.25 -8.13 -9.13
CA LEU A 16 0.41 -8.13 -7.94
C LEU A 16 -0.68 -7.08 -8.06
N VAL A 17 -1.88 -7.46 -7.66
CA VAL A 17 -3.03 -6.55 -7.57
C VAL A 17 -3.44 -6.43 -6.11
N PHE A 18 -3.40 -5.21 -5.63
CA PHE A 18 -3.84 -4.81 -4.31
C PHE A 18 -5.21 -4.15 -4.44
N ARG A 19 -6.19 -4.61 -3.67
CA ARG A 19 -7.54 -4.07 -3.66
C ARG A 19 -7.91 -3.67 -2.23
N TYR A 20 -8.31 -2.43 -2.05
CA TYR A 20 -8.79 -1.89 -0.79
C TYR A 20 -10.24 -1.46 -0.94
N SER A 21 -11.07 -1.83 0.02
CA SER A 21 -12.48 -1.48 0.06
C SER A 21 -12.80 -0.82 1.41
N LEU A 22 -13.12 0.45 1.38
CA LEU A 22 -13.50 1.24 2.54
C LEU A 22 -15.01 1.48 2.49
N ALA A 23 -15.74 1.02 3.52
CA ALA A 23 -17.14 1.38 3.74
C ALA A 23 -17.22 2.43 4.86
N ALA A 24 -17.69 3.61 4.53
CA ALA A 24 -17.79 4.75 5.42
C ALA A 24 -18.84 5.75 4.93
N ASP A 25 -19.23 6.66 5.79
CA ASP A 25 -19.85 7.90 5.37
C ASP A 25 -18.75 8.77 4.74
N MET A 26 -18.76 8.87 3.43
CA MET A 26 -17.68 9.52 2.69
C MET A 26 -17.66 11.04 2.85
N SER A 27 -18.74 11.65 3.37
CA SER A 27 -18.74 13.06 3.76
C SER A 27 -17.81 13.35 4.94
N ARG A 28 -17.46 12.30 5.70
CA ARG A 28 -16.59 12.36 6.86
C ARG A 28 -15.17 11.83 6.62
N VAL A 29 -14.85 11.48 5.40
CA VAL A 29 -13.52 11.02 4.99
C VAL A 29 -12.91 12.02 4.03
N ARG A 30 -11.75 12.55 4.38
CA ARG A 30 -11.02 13.45 3.50
C ARG A 30 -10.31 12.65 2.41
N ILE A 31 -10.73 12.85 1.18
CA ILE A 31 -10.11 12.26 0.00
C ILE A 31 -9.24 13.32 -0.67
N PRO A 32 -7.93 13.07 -0.88
CA PRO A 32 -7.08 13.97 -1.64
C PRO A 32 -7.67 14.29 -3.01
N LEU A 33 -7.50 15.52 -3.47
CA LEU A 33 -7.94 15.93 -4.80
C LEU A 33 -7.24 15.07 -5.86
N SER A 34 -7.93 14.84 -6.98
CA SER A 34 -7.35 14.09 -8.09
C SER A 34 -6.03 14.71 -8.54
N GLY A 35 -4.99 13.88 -8.53
CA GLY A 35 -3.66 14.22 -9.02
C GLY A 35 -3.50 13.89 -10.49
N ALA A 36 -2.26 13.96 -10.97
CA ALA A 36 -1.92 13.60 -12.36
C ALA A 36 -1.76 12.09 -12.57
N GLY A 37 -1.93 11.27 -11.53
CA GLY A 37 -1.65 9.83 -11.58
C GLY A 37 -0.16 9.52 -11.64
N GLY A 38 0.67 10.37 -11.05
CA GLY A 38 2.12 10.30 -11.06
C GLY A 38 2.73 9.94 -9.72
N ARG A 39 4.06 9.92 -9.70
CA ARG A 39 4.81 9.75 -8.45
C ARG A 39 4.70 11.03 -7.60
N ALA A 40 4.36 10.86 -6.32
CA ALA A 40 4.33 11.94 -5.34
C ALA A 40 4.82 11.42 -3.97
N ASP A 41 5.46 12.28 -3.19
CA ASP A 41 5.94 11.94 -1.85
C ASP A 41 4.89 12.30 -0.79
N ALA A 42 5.12 11.80 0.43
CA ALA A 42 4.33 12.12 1.63
C ALA A 42 2.83 11.79 1.50
N LEU A 43 2.45 10.81 0.70
CA LEU A 43 1.06 10.43 0.51
C LEU A 43 0.42 9.91 1.81
N TRP A 44 1.22 9.33 2.73
CA TRP A 44 0.80 8.85 4.05
C TRP A 44 0.36 9.96 5.02
N GLU A 45 0.58 11.22 4.69
CA GLU A 45 0.09 12.36 5.49
C GLU A 45 -1.41 12.61 5.31
N HIS A 46 -2.05 11.90 4.38
CA HIS A 46 -3.48 11.95 4.07
C HIS A 46 -4.05 10.54 3.93
N THR A 47 -5.31 10.42 3.49
CA THR A 47 -5.90 9.12 3.15
C THR A 47 -5.05 8.44 2.08
N CYS A 48 -4.45 7.30 2.46
CA CYS A 48 -3.52 6.53 1.63
C CYS A 48 -3.67 5.04 1.93
N PHE A 49 -3.56 4.20 0.92
CA PHE A 49 -3.52 2.75 1.05
C PHE A 49 -2.09 2.27 0.81
N GLU A 50 -1.63 1.35 1.65
CA GLU A 50 -0.23 0.99 1.70
C GLU A 50 -0.04 -0.53 1.63
N ALA A 51 1.00 -0.95 0.94
CA ALA A 51 1.46 -2.32 0.94
C ALA A 51 2.97 -2.36 1.19
N PHE A 52 3.41 -3.31 1.98
CA PHE A 52 4.82 -3.57 2.25
C PHE A 52 5.13 -4.97 1.73
N VAL A 53 6.15 -5.10 0.89
CA VAL A 53 6.51 -6.37 0.25
C VAL A 53 7.98 -6.65 0.46
N ALA A 54 8.28 -7.77 1.11
CA ALA A 54 9.62 -8.31 1.31
C ALA A 54 9.80 -9.61 0.54
N GLY A 55 10.99 -9.82 0.00
CA GLY A 55 11.36 -11.05 -0.69
C GLY A 55 11.95 -12.08 0.28
N GLY A 56 11.30 -13.23 0.46
CA GLY A 56 11.80 -14.33 1.27
C GLY A 56 12.23 -13.88 2.67
N ASP A 57 13.44 -14.25 3.08
CA ASP A 57 14.03 -13.90 4.38
C ASP A 57 14.87 -12.60 4.32
N ALA A 58 14.83 -11.87 3.21
CA ALA A 58 15.59 -10.62 3.09
C ALA A 58 15.15 -9.59 4.15
N PRO A 59 16.12 -8.86 4.74
CA PRO A 59 15.80 -7.83 5.74
C PRO A 59 15.15 -6.58 5.10
N GLY A 60 15.41 -6.35 3.80
CA GLY A 60 14.88 -5.23 3.04
C GLY A 60 13.47 -5.49 2.53
N TYR A 61 12.76 -4.41 2.24
CA TYR A 61 11.41 -4.46 1.71
C TYR A 61 11.10 -3.22 0.87
N HIS A 62 10.01 -3.27 0.14
CA HIS A 62 9.45 -2.13 -0.56
C HIS A 62 8.14 -1.70 0.10
N GLU A 63 7.95 -0.39 0.21
CA GLU A 63 6.72 0.26 0.61
C GLU A 63 6.05 0.85 -0.61
N PHE A 64 4.79 0.52 -0.81
CA PHE A 64 3.94 1.04 -1.87
C PHE A 64 2.86 1.90 -1.25
N ASN A 65 2.72 3.12 -1.74
CA ASN A 65 1.70 4.07 -1.34
C ASN A 65 0.78 4.34 -2.53
N PHE A 66 -0.53 4.15 -2.33
CA PHE A 66 -1.56 4.36 -3.33
C PHE A 66 -2.56 5.37 -2.81
N SER A 67 -2.58 6.57 -3.40
CA SER A 67 -3.50 7.61 -3.01
C SER A 67 -4.82 7.52 -3.79
N PRO A 68 -5.97 7.85 -3.16
CA PRO A 68 -7.20 8.09 -3.89
C PRO A 68 -7.13 9.23 -4.91
N SER A 69 -6.10 10.07 -4.87
CA SER A 69 -5.81 11.03 -5.93
C SER A 69 -5.30 10.40 -7.23
N LEU A 70 -5.02 9.09 -7.22
CA LEU A 70 -4.35 8.28 -8.24
C LEU A 70 -2.82 8.47 -8.27
N ASP A 71 -2.27 9.33 -7.42
CA ASP A 71 -0.84 9.44 -7.23
C ASP A 71 -0.30 8.26 -6.41
N TRP A 72 0.99 8.00 -6.56
CA TRP A 72 1.65 6.85 -5.95
C TRP A 72 3.08 7.16 -5.53
N ALA A 73 3.59 6.37 -4.59
CA ALA A 73 5.01 6.30 -4.27
C ALA A 73 5.43 4.85 -4.07
N ILE A 74 6.70 4.56 -4.38
CA ILE A 74 7.32 3.28 -4.05
C ILE A 74 8.70 3.61 -3.46
N TYR A 75 8.93 3.14 -2.24
CA TYR A 75 10.19 3.28 -1.53
C TYR A 75 10.82 1.91 -1.32
N ARG A 76 12.15 1.91 -1.27
CA ARG A 76 12.96 0.75 -0.92
C ARG A 76 13.60 1.00 0.43
N PHE A 77 13.55 0.01 1.31
CA PHE A 77 14.24 -0.02 2.59
C PHE A 77 15.25 -1.16 2.60
N SER A 78 16.45 -0.92 3.13
CA SER A 78 17.48 -1.94 3.28
C SER A 78 17.25 -2.84 4.50
N ALA A 79 16.60 -2.30 5.53
CA ALA A 79 16.18 -2.99 6.75
C ALA A 79 15.04 -2.21 7.41
N TYR A 80 14.57 -2.67 8.58
CA TYR A 80 13.50 -2.04 9.34
C TYR A 80 13.76 -0.53 9.55
N ARG A 81 13.01 0.30 8.85
CA ARG A 81 13.09 1.78 8.85
C ARG A 81 14.47 2.35 8.50
N GLU A 82 15.30 1.57 7.80
CA GLU A 82 16.65 1.99 7.42
C GLU A 82 16.83 2.05 5.90
N GLY A 83 17.71 2.95 5.47
CA GLY A 83 18.15 3.05 4.07
C GLY A 83 17.03 3.39 3.09
N MET A 84 16.03 4.17 3.48
CA MET A 84 14.93 4.59 2.62
C MET A 84 15.42 5.32 1.38
N THR A 85 15.05 4.83 0.22
CA THR A 85 15.30 5.47 -1.08
C THR A 85 14.04 5.36 -1.95
N ARG A 86 13.88 6.24 -2.92
CA ARG A 86 12.87 6.05 -3.96
C ARG A 86 13.24 4.83 -4.79
N ALA A 87 12.30 3.90 -4.97
CA ALA A 87 12.54 2.74 -5.82
C ALA A 87 12.62 3.15 -7.29
N GLU A 88 13.63 2.65 -8.00
CA GLU A 88 13.74 2.77 -9.44
C GLU A 88 12.74 1.83 -10.12
N ILE A 89 11.85 2.38 -10.94
CA ILE A 89 10.83 1.62 -11.64
C ILE A 89 10.57 2.20 -13.03
N GLY A 90 10.42 1.33 -14.01
CA GLY A 90 10.23 1.74 -15.41
C GLY A 90 8.84 2.32 -15.69
N SER A 91 7.81 1.78 -15.02
CA SER A 91 6.44 2.30 -15.10
C SER A 91 5.76 2.20 -13.75
N GLY A 92 4.97 3.20 -13.40
CA GLY A 92 4.22 3.23 -12.15
C GLY A 92 3.09 2.19 -12.07
N PRO A 93 2.52 2.02 -10.87
CA PRO A 93 1.31 1.23 -10.67
C PRO A 93 0.17 1.75 -11.54
N LYS A 94 -0.71 0.84 -11.98
CA LYS A 94 -1.99 1.21 -12.57
C LYS A 94 -3.02 1.27 -11.45
N ILE A 95 -3.51 2.47 -11.14
CA ILE A 95 -4.48 2.69 -10.05
C ILE A 95 -5.84 3.00 -10.67
N SER A 96 -6.87 2.36 -10.16
CA SER A 96 -8.27 2.68 -10.42
C SER A 96 -9.00 2.95 -9.10
N LEU A 97 -9.95 3.88 -9.15
CA LEU A 97 -10.77 4.27 -8.02
C LEU A 97 -12.24 4.31 -8.43
N CYS A 98 -13.08 3.64 -7.64
CA CYS A 98 -14.52 3.78 -7.70
C CYS A 98 -14.99 4.25 -6.32
N ARG A 99 -15.86 5.26 -6.27
CA ARG A 99 -16.41 5.77 -5.01
C ARG A 99 -17.84 6.26 -5.19
N ASP A 100 -18.59 6.19 -4.10
CA ASP A 100 -19.92 6.78 -3.92
C ASP A 100 -20.04 7.40 -2.51
N ASP A 101 -21.24 7.69 -2.04
CA ASP A 101 -21.46 8.28 -0.71
C ASP A 101 -21.25 7.29 0.44
N GLU A 102 -21.23 5.99 0.17
CA GLU A 102 -21.12 4.93 1.17
C GLU A 102 -19.72 4.32 1.29
N GLY A 103 -18.83 4.59 0.32
CA GLY A 103 -17.48 4.05 0.37
C GLY A 103 -16.63 4.31 -0.86
N LEU A 104 -15.47 3.67 -0.87
CA LEU A 104 -14.59 3.64 -2.03
C LEU A 104 -13.93 2.28 -2.20
N VAL A 105 -13.59 1.97 -3.42
CA VAL A 105 -12.73 0.83 -3.78
C VAL A 105 -11.57 1.37 -4.60
N LEU A 106 -10.35 1.14 -4.12
CA LEU A 106 -9.12 1.41 -4.85
C LEU A 106 -8.47 0.07 -5.22
N GLU A 107 -8.09 -0.05 -6.48
CA GLU A 107 -7.34 -1.20 -6.97
C GLU A 107 -6.04 -0.72 -7.63
N SER A 108 -4.92 -1.36 -7.31
CA SER A 108 -3.61 -1.02 -7.85
C SER A 108 -2.90 -2.27 -8.37
N ALA A 109 -2.53 -2.27 -9.64
CA ALA A 109 -1.72 -3.32 -10.26
C ALA A 109 -0.26 -2.88 -10.37
N VAL A 110 0.65 -3.68 -9.79
CA VAL A 110 2.09 -3.41 -9.72
C VAL A 110 2.87 -4.52 -10.41
N ARG A 111 3.78 -4.17 -11.31
CA ARG A 111 4.71 -5.11 -11.93
C ARG A 111 6.00 -5.21 -11.10
N LEU A 112 6.18 -6.33 -10.40
CA LEU A 112 7.31 -6.54 -9.49
C LEU A 112 8.66 -6.71 -10.20
N GLY A 113 8.68 -7.20 -11.44
CA GLY A 113 9.91 -7.37 -12.22
C GLY A 113 10.66 -6.07 -12.52
N HIS A 114 10.01 -4.94 -12.34
CA HIS A 114 10.67 -3.64 -12.39
C HIS A 114 11.46 -3.31 -11.12
N LEU A 115 11.22 -4.03 -10.02
CA LEU A 115 11.90 -3.85 -8.74
C LEU A 115 12.99 -4.91 -8.60
N VAL A 116 14.25 -4.47 -8.64
CA VAL A 116 15.44 -5.36 -8.71
C VAL A 116 15.43 -6.43 -7.62
N ASP A 117 15.10 -6.04 -6.39
CA ASP A 117 15.11 -6.94 -5.23
C ASP A 117 13.92 -7.93 -5.20
N LEU A 118 12.89 -7.71 -6.00
CA LEU A 118 11.70 -8.58 -6.07
C LEU A 118 11.62 -9.36 -7.38
N ARG A 119 12.51 -9.06 -8.33
CA ARG A 119 12.56 -9.77 -9.60
C ARG A 119 12.91 -11.24 -9.39
N GLY A 120 12.04 -12.14 -9.85
CA GLY A 120 12.26 -13.58 -9.75
C GLY A 120 12.19 -14.15 -8.34
N VAL A 121 11.90 -13.35 -7.32
CA VAL A 121 11.67 -13.84 -5.96
C VAL A 121 10.34 -14.59 -5.94
N ARG A 122 10.37 -15.85 -5.52
CA ARG A 122 9.17 -16.70 -5.51
C ARG A 122 8.33 -16.53 -4.26
N HIS A 123 8.96 -16.46 -3.10
CA HIS A 123 8.27 -16.32 -1.82
C HIS A 123 8.28 -14.87 -1.37
N LEU A 124 7.10 -14.30 -1.15
CA LEU A 124 6.91 -12.93 -0.71
C LEU A 124 6.22 -12.91 0.65
N ARG A 125 6.68 -12.03 1.53
CA ARG A 125 6.00 -11.64 2.77
C ARG A 125 5.41 -10.26 2.59
N ILE A 126 4.15 -10.08 2.99
CA ILE A 126 3.38 -8.89 2.66
C ILE A 126 2.63 -8.37 3.89
N ALA A 127 2.66 -7.07 4.08
CA ALA A 127 1.76 -6.35 4.99
C ALA A 127 0.87 -5.40 4.18
N LEU A 128 -0.39 -5.28 4.59
CA LEU A 128 -1.34 -4.34 4.01
C LEU A 128 -1.83 -3.39 5.09
N ALA A 129 -1.87 -2.10 4.77
CA ALA A 129 -2.22 -1.05 5.69
C ALA A 129 -3.00 0.07 5.00
N ALA A 130 -3.56 0.97 5.80
CA ALA A 130 -4.16 2.21 5.31
C ALA A 130 -4.08 3.30 6.37
N VAL A 131 -3.89 4.51 5.91
CA VAL A 131 -4.09 5.74 6.67
C VAL A 131 -5.41 6.36 6.18
N ILE A 132 -6.31 6.70 7.10
CA ILE A 132 -7.58 7.34 6.78
C ILE A 132 -7.64 8.68 7.53
N GLU A 133 -7.80 9.75 6.78
CA GLU A 133 -7.99 11.11 7.30
C GLU A 133 -9.47 11.43 7.41
N ASP A 134 -9.91 11.90 8.57
CA ASP A 134 -11.29 12.34 8.77
C ASP A 134 -11.50 13.82 8.34
N ASP A 135 -12.75 14.27 8.37
CA ASP A 135 -13.16 15.62 8.04
C ASP A 135 -12.53 16.71 8.94
N ASN A 136 -12.03 16.32 10.13
CA ASN A 136 -11.33 17.19 11.07
C ASN A 136 -9.80 17.15 10.89
N GLY A 137 -9.28 16.38 9.93
CA GLY A 137 -7.85 16.22 9.69
C GLY A 137 -7.17 15.25 10.64
N ARG A 138 -7.91 14.40 11.36
CA ARG A 138 -7.33 13.36 12.22
C ARG A 138 -7.03 12.13 11.39
N LEU A 139 -5.84 11.57 11.60
CA LEU A 139 -5.41 10.34 10.96
C LEU A 139 -5.75 9.13 11.85
N SER A 140 -6.25 8.09 11.24
CA SER A 140 -6.38 6.75 11.81
C SER A 140 -5.60 5.74 11.00
N TYR A 141 -4.98 4.76 11.69
CA TYR A 141 -4.03 3.82 11.13
C TYR A 141 -4.58 2.41 11.22
N TRP A 142 -4.66 1.73 10.08
CA TRP A 142 -5.27 0.43 9.92
C TRP A 142 -4.28 -0.53 9.29
N GLY A 143 -4.07 -1.67 9.89
CA GLY A 143 -3.21 -2.73 9.39
C GLY A 143 -3.82 -4.09 9.69
N LEU A 144 -3.45 -5.11 8.93
CA LEU A 144 -3.87 -6.50 9.19
C LEU A 144 -3.41 -6.97 10.56
N ARG A 145 -2.25 -6.48 11.00
CA ARG A 145 -1.70 -6.75 12.31
C ARG A 145 -0.89 -5.53 12.78
N HIS A 146 -1.08 -5.15 14.03
CA HIS A 146 -0.29 -4.11 14.69
C HIS A 146 0.60 -4.72 15.78
N PRO A 147 1.83 -4.22 15.96
CA PRO A 147 2.62 -4.53 17.14
C PRO A 147 1.94 -3.93 18.38
N PRO A 148 2.28 -4.41 19.59
CA PRO A 148 1.85 -3.75 20.82
C PRO A 148 2.32 -2.29 20.86
N GLY A 149 1.46 -1.39 21.31
CA GLY A 149 1.77 0.04 21.44
C GLY A 149 1.24 0.87 20.28
N LYS A 150 2.09 1.76 19.74
CA LYS A 150 1.71 2.65 18.62
C LYS A 150 1.65 1.86 17.30
N PRO A 151 0.72 2.23 16.39
CA PRO A 151 0.73 1.66 15.06
C PRO A 151 2.08 1.82 14.37
N ASP A 152 2.58 0.73 13.80
CA ASP A 152 3.83 0.71 13.05
C ASP A 152 3.73 -0.30 11.90
N PHE A 153 3.49 0.21 10.70
CA PHE A 153 3.30 -0.60 9.49
C PHE A 153 4.58 -1.27 9.00
N HIS A 154 5.75 -0.71 9.36
CA HIS A 154 7.05 -1.26 9.02
C HIS A 154 7.46 -2.45 9.90
N HIS A 155 6.79 -2.64 11.03
CA HIS A 155 7.19 -3.67 11.99
C HIS A 155 7.13 -5.07 11.37
N PRO A 156 8.16 -5.93 11.56
CA PRO A 156 8.20 -7.27 10.95
C PRO A 156 6.96 -8.13 11.20
N ASN A 157 6.31 -7.99 12.36
CA ASN A 157 5.08 -8.72 12.69
C ASN A 157 3.87 -8.29 11.83
N GLY A 158 3.95 -7.16 11.13
CA GLY A 158 2.92 -6.69 10.20
C GLY A 158 2.87 -7.51 8.91
N PHE A 159 3.98 -8.13 8.51
CA PHE A 159 4.10 -8.98 7.32
C PHE A 159 3.44 -10.34 7.57
N SER A 160 2.11 -10.34 7.64
CA SER A 160 1.30 -11.49 8.04
C SER A 160 0.71 -12.29 6.88
N LEU A 161 0.89 -11.81 5.64
CA LEU A 161 0.53 -12.53 4.44
C LEU A 161 1.79 -13.10 3.77
N GLU A 162 1.64 -14.31 3.26
CA GLU A 162 2.67 -14.98 2.46
C GLU A 162 2.09 -15.32 1.09
N LEU A 163 2.89 -15.15 0.05
CA LEU A 163 2.50 -15.44 -1.33
C LEU A 163 3.63 -16.15 -2.04
N ASP A 164 3.34 -17.36 -2.52
CA ASP A 164 4.23 -18.11 -3.40
C ASP A 164 3.85 -17.84 -4.85
N ARG A 165 4.81 -17.33 -5.63
CA ARG A 165 4.64 -17.09 -7.07
C ARG A 165 5.15 -18.30 -7.85
N THR A 166 4.36 -18.75 -8.77
CA THR A 166 4.69 -19.87 -9.68
C THR A 166 5.48 -19.40 -10.91
#